data_bc6f073b7424b8dad326bd86b9e1a9a0
#
_entry.id   bc6f073b7424b8dad326bd86b9e1a9a0
#
_cell.length_a   1.000
_cell.length_b   1.000
_cell.length_c   1.000
_cell.angle_alpha   90.00
_cell.angle_beta   90.00
_cell.angle_gamma   90.00
#
_symmetry.space_group_name_H-M   'P 1'
#
loop_
_entity.id
_entity.type
_entity.pdbx_description
1 polymer ?
#
loop_
_entity_poly.entity_id
_entity_poly.type
_entity_poly.pdbx_seq_one_letter_code
_entity_poly.pdbx_strand_id
1 'polypeptide(L)'
;MKRPIAFLVVIGLFSFAVLAHAAHRDDAKALVKRAAAYVKYQGKEKALAEISTPKGMFDKGELYVFAYDLQGVMLAHPKNPALIGQNLIAVPDTEGKLFRKEIVERAQSQGSGWVDYVYLNPETNKQEHKTTYFQKVGDIILCCGVYQDYSHGGD
;
A
#
# COMPACT_ATOMS: atom_id res chain seq x y z
N MET A 1 -1.30 60.23 5.33
CA MET A 1 -2.02 59.00 5.65
C MET A 1 -1.36 57.82 4.92
N LYS A 2 -0.56 57.02 5.62
CA LYS A 2 0.12 55.84 5.05
C LYS A 2 -0.71 54.62 5.44
N ARG A 3 -1.26 53.90 4.43
CA ARG A 3 -1.97 52.65 4.63
C ARG A 3 -0.93 51.53 4.80
N PRO A 4 -1.01 50.67 5.82
CA PRO A 4 -0.17 49.51 5.91
C PRO A 4 -0.65 48.42 4.94
N ILE A 5 0.27 47.91 4.12
CA ILE A 5 0.08 46.75 3.25
C ILE A 5 0.11 45.52 4.16
N ALA A 6 -1.03 44.86 4.28
CA ALA A 6 -1.09 43.56 4.94
C ALA A 6 -0.45 42.52 4.05
N PHE A 7 0.71 42.07 4.42
CA PHE A 7 1.35 40.84 3.87
C PHE A 7 0.62 39.62 4.46
N LEU A 8 -0.27 39.04 3.68
CA LEU A 8 -0.94 37.80 4.07
C LEU A 8 0.01 36.63 3.85
N VAL A 9 0.44 36.01 4.95
CA VAL A 9 1.29 34.84 4.98
C VAL A 9 0.49 33.62 4.48
N VAL A 10 0.73 33.18 3.25
CA VAL A 10 0.21 31.93 2.67
C VAL A 10 1.31 30.86 2.75
N ILE A 11 1.76 30.50 3.93
CA ILE A 11 2.82 29.48 4.13
C ILE A 11 2.31 28.23 4.90
N GLY A 12 1.03 28.17 5.27
CA GLY A 12 0.53 27.17 6.22
C GLY A 12 -0.02 25.85 5.64
N LEU A 13 -0.42 25.79 4.38
CA LEU A 13 -1.22 24.66 3.87
C LEU A 13 -0.39 23.53 3.21
N PHE A 14 0.77 23.82 2.66
CA PHE A 14 1.62 22.82 2.01
C PHE A 14 2.33 21.87 3.00
N SER A 15 2.66 22.33 4.20
CA SER A 15 3.33 21.52 5.23
C SER A 15 2.45 20.44 5.83
N PHE A 16 1.15 20.65 5.94
CA PHE A 16 0.23 19.69 6.57
C PHE A 16 -0.02 18.44 5.70
N ALA A 17 -0.17 18.63 4.39
CA ALA A 17 -0.44 17.52 3.47
C ALA A 17 0.78 16.58 3.33
N VAL A 18 1.99 17.12 3.30
CA VAL A 18 3.24 16.33 3.23
C VAL A 18 3.46 15.53 4.52
N LEU A 19 3.16 16.09 5.68
CA LEU A 19 3.28 15.40 6.97
C LEU A 19 2.24 14.28 7.12
N ALA A 20 1.00 14.49 6.68
CA ALA A 20 -0.04 13.47 6.71
C ALA A 20 0.30 12.29 5.79
N HIS A 21 0.81 12.55 4.59
CA HIS A 21 1.21 11.50 3.65
C HIS A 21 2.40 10.68 4.16
N ALA A 22 3.39 11.32 4.76
CA ALA A 22 4.51 10.64 5.39
C ALA A 22 4.06 9.73 6.55
N ALA A 23 3.13 10.20 7.39
CA ALA A 23 2.57 9.40 8.48
C ALA A 23 1.86 8.14 7.94
N HIS A 24 1.06 8.23 6.89
CA HIS A 24 0.38 7.09 6.27
C HIS A 24 1.36 6.06 5.68
N ARG A 25 2.48 6.50 5.11
CA ARG A 25 3.54 5.58 4.63
C ARG A 25 4.21 4.84 5.78
N ASP A 26 4.48 5.53 6.89
CA ASP A 26 5.04 4.91 8.08
C ASP A 26 4.08 3.90 8.70
N ASP A 27 2.78 4.17 8.71
CA ASP A 27 1.73 3.26 9.17
C ASP A 27 1.65 2.00 8.30
N ALA A 28 1.69 2.14 6.97
CA ALA A 28 1.72 1.01 6.03
C ALA A 28 2.93 0.12 6.26
N LYS A 29 4.11 0.72 6.40
CA LYS A 29 5.36 0.01 6.70
C LYS A 29 5.30 -0.69 8.07
N ALA A 30 4.75 -0.02 9.08
CA ALA A 30 4.59 -0.59 10.42
C ALA A 30 3.62 -1.79 10.40
N LEU A 31 2.52 -1.71 9.64
CA LEU A 31 1.56 -2.79 9.51
C LEU A 31 2.18 -4.03 8.84
N VAL A 32 2.98 -3.85 7.78
CA VAL A 32 3.73 -4.95 7.14
C VAL A 32 4.74 -5.56 8.10
N LYS A 33 5.48 -4.77 8.88
CA LYS A 33 6.42 -5.30 9.88
C LYS A 33 5.71 -6.11 10.96
N ARG A 34 4.53 -5.69 11.39
CA ARG A 34 3.70 -6.47 12.33
C ARG A 34 3.25 -7.78 11.71
N ALA A 35 2.83 -7.78 10.44
CA ALA A 35 2.49 -9.01 9.72
C ALA A 35 3.69 -9.93 9.56
N ALA A 36 4.89 -9.39 9.26
CA ALA A 36 6.13 -10.16 9.20
C ALA A 36 6.48 -10.83 10.53
N ALA A 37 6.32 -10.12 11.63
CA ALA A 37 6.48 -10.69 12.97
C ALA A 37 5.45 -11.78 13.24
N TYR A 38 4.20 -11.57 12.84
CA TYR A 38 3.13 -12.56 12.99
C TYR A 38 3.42 -13.84 12.20
N VAL A 39 3.91 -13.73 10.95
CA VAL A 39 4.40 -14.89 10.18
C VAL A 39 5.46 -15.66 10.95
N LYS A 40 6.42 -14.96 11.53
CA LYS A 40 7.53 -15.56 12.27
C LYS A 40 7.07 -16.31 13.52
N TYR A 41 6.09 -15.79 14.26
CA TYR A 41 5.67 -16.38 15.53
C TYR A 41 4.50 -17.37 15.41
N GLN A 42 3.59 -17.16 14.46
CA GLN A 42 2.39 -17.98 14.29
C GLN A 42 2.45 -18.95 13.10
N GLY A 43 3.45 -18.79 12.23
CA GLY A 43 3.58 -19.54 11.00
C GLY A 43 2.83 -18.93 9.81
N LYS A 44 3.27 -19.32 8.62
CA LYS A 44 2.78 -18.77 7.35
C LYS A 44 1.27 -18.98 7.16
N GLU A 45 0.77 -20.17 7.37
CA GLU A 45 -0.63 -20.54 7.14
C GLU A 45 -1.59 -19.71 8.01
N LYS A 46 -1.30 -19.57 9.30
CA LYS A 46 -2.10 -18.73 10.21
C LYS A 46 -2.03 -17.25 9.84
N ALA A 47 -0.86 -16.79 9.43
CA ALA A 47 -0.68 -15.41 9.02
C ALA A 47 -1.47 -15.08 7.75
N LEU A 48 -1.44 -15.95 6.73
CA LEU A 48 -2.21 -15.76 5.49
C LEU A 48 -3.73 -15.79 5.75
N ALA A 49 -4.20 -16.66 6.64
CA ALA A 49 -5.59 -16.70 7.06
C ALA A 49 -6.01 -15.41 7.77
N GLU A 50 -5.21 -14.91 8.72
CA GLU A 50 -5.48 -13.65 9.42
C GLU A 50 -5.42 -12.44 8.48
N ILE A 51 -4.46 -12.38 7.57
CA ILE A 51 -4.36 -11.33 6.55
C ILE A 51 -5.59 -11.31 5.65
N SER A 52 -6.17 -12.46 5.32
CA SER A 52 -7.37 -12.57 4.48
C SER A 52 -8.66 -12.28 5.25
N THR A 53 -8.61 -12.08 6.56
CA THR A 53 -9.80 -11.81 7.39
C THR A 53 -10.24 -10.35 7.25
N PRO A 54 -11.44 -10.08 6.69
CA PRO A 54 -11.97 -8.71 6.60
C PRO A 54 -12.14 -8.10 7.99
N LYS A 55 -11.72 -6.84 8.14
CA LYS A 55 -11.73 -6.10 9.42
C LYS A 55 -10.92 -6.77 10.53
N GLY A 56 -10.02 -7.67 10.16
CA GLY A 56 -9.11 -8.35 11.07
C GLY A 56 -7.92 -7.48 11.51
N MET A 57 -6.93 -8.15 12.08
CA MET A 57 -5.74 -7.49 12.64
C MET A 57 -4.96 -6.67 11.59
N PHE A 58 -4.98 -7.11 10.33
CA PHE A 58 -4.23 -6.53 9.22
C PHE A 58 -5.10 -5.80 8.18
N ASP A 59 -6.36 -5.54 8.51
CA ASP A 59 -7.29 -4.75 7.71
C ASP A 59 -7.82 -3.55 8.50
N LYS A 60 -7.31 -2.37 8.19
CA LYS A 60 -7.61 -1.08 8.83
C LYS A 60 -8.21 -0.07 7.85
N GLY A 61 -9.23 -0.51 7.07
CA GLY A 61 -9.86 0.32 6.06
C GLY A 61 -8.99 0.43 4.80
N GLU A 62 -8.53 1.61 4.46
CA GLU A 62 -7.64 1.82 3.30
C GLU A 62 -6.27 1.18 3.48
N LEU A 63 -5.80 1.05 4.73
CA LEU A 63 -4.56 0.36 5.07
C LEU A 63 -4.85 -1.12 5.33
N TYR A 64 -4.43 -1.99 4.45
CA TYR A 64 -4.57 -3.43 4.60
C TYR A 64 -3.34 -4.16 4.05
N VAL A 65 -3.01 -5.28 4.70
CA VAL A 65 -1.95 -6.17 4.21
C VAL A 65 -2.53 -7.14 3.20
N PHE A 66 -1.76 -7.43 2.17
CA PHE A 66 -1.99 -8.52 1.22
C PHE A 66 -0.66 -9.22 0.94
N ALA A 67 -0.70 -10.41 0.36
CA ALA A 67 0.49 -11.22 0.20
C ALA A 67 0.55 -11.93 -1.15
N TYR A 68 1.77 -11.99 -1.71
CA TYR A 68 2.13 -12.80 -2.87
C TYR A 68 3.14 -13.88 -2.52
N ASP A 69 3.21 -14.92 -3.35
CA ASP A 69 4.40 -15.76 -3.42
C ASP A 69 5.49 -15.12 -4.32
N LEU A 70 6.62 -15.79 -4.47
CA LEU A 70 7.74 -15.32 -5.29
C LEU A 70 7.49 -15.47 -6.81
N GLN A 71 6.38 -16.02 -7.24
CA GLN A 71 5.92 -16.17 -8.63
C GLN A 71 4.80 -15.20 -8.99
N GLY A 72 4.32 -14.39 -8.03
CA GLY A 72 3.25 -13.41 -8.24
C GLY A 72 1.84 -13.97 -8.08
N VAL A 73 1.70 -15.15 -7.45
CA VAL A 73 0.39 -15.68 -7.06
C VAL A 73 -0.08 -14.96 -5.81
N MET A 74 -1.33 -14.48 -5.82
CA MET A 74 -1.95 -13.89 -4.65
C MET A 74 -2.22 -14.97 -3.59
N LEU A 75 -1.65 -14.82 -2.41
CA LEU A 75 -1.81 -15.75 -1.29
C LEU A 75 -2.85 -15.31 -0.27
N ALA A 76 -3.01 -13.99 -0.08
CA ALA A 76 -3.94 -13.44 0.90
C ALA A 76 -4.38 -12.03 0.50
N HIS A 77 -5.67 -11.72 0.65
CA HIS A 77 -6.21 -10.39 0.39
C HIS A 77 -7.54 -10.18 1.12
N PRO A 78 -7.66 -9.21 2.05
CA PRO A 78 -8.87 -9.04 2.86
C PRO A 78 -10.04 -8.39 2.11
N LYS A 79 -9.77 -7.57 1.09
CA LYS A 79 -10.77 -6.81 0.33
C LYS A 79 -11.25 -7.52 -0.94
N ASN A 80 -10.43 -8.40 -1.51
CA ASN A 80 -10.78 -9.12 -2.75
C ASN A 80 -10.32 -10.58 -2.71
N PRO A 81 -11.07 -11.46 -2.04
CA PRO A 81 -10.70 -12.88 -1.92
C PRO A 81 -10.71 -13.62 -3.27
N ALA A 82 -11.39 -13.09 -4.29
CA ALA A 82 -11.42 -13.71 -5.63
C ALA A 82 -10.04 -13.72 -6.32
N LEU A 83 -9.10 -12.88 -5.89
CA LEU A 83 -7.74 -12.86 -6.41
C LEU A 83 -6.87 -13.99 -5.85
N ILE A 84 -7.24 -14.57 -4.71
CA ILE A 84 -6.43 -15.58 -4.02
C ILE A 84 -6.30 -16.83 -4.92
N GLY A 85 -5.07 -17.29 -5.11
CA GLY A 85 -4.73 -18.41 -5.97
C GLY A 85 -4.46 -18.04 -7.43
N GLN A 86 -4.71 -16.79 -7.84
CA GLN A 86 -4.43 -16.33 -9.20
C GLN A 86 -2.98 -15.85 -9.33
N ASN A 87 -2.32 -16.25 -10.42
CA ASN A 87 -1.03 -15.65 -10.81
C ASN A 87 -1.30 -14.32 -11.52
N LEU A 88 -0.89 -13.23 -10.90
CA LEU A 88 -1.18 -11.87 -11.35
C LEU A 88 0.06 -11.13 -11.89
N ILE A 89 1.19 -11.82 -12.05
CA ILE A 89 2.49 -11.22 -12.38
C ILE A 89 2.47 -10.46 -13.71
N ALA A 90 1.69 -10.93 -14.67
CA ALA A 90 1.58 -10.35 -16.01
C ALA A 90 0.33 -9.46 -16.20
N VAL A 91 -0.44 -9.23 -15.12
CA VAL A 91 -1.63 -8.36 -15.17
C VAL A 91 -1.22 -6.92 -14.90
N PRO A 92 -1.34 -6.00 -15.87
CA PRO A 92 -1.00 -4.59 -15.70
C PRO A 92 -2.07 -3.86 -14.87
N ASP A 93 -1.71 -2.68 -14.37
CA ASP A 93 -2.68 -1.70 -13.92
C ASP A 93 -3.34 -0.97 -15.12
N THR A 94 -4.23 0.00 -14.83
CA THR A 94 -4.95 0.76 -15.86
C THR A 94 -4.06 1.66 -16.72
N GLU A 95 -2.82 1.91 -16.29
CA GLU A 95 -1.80 2.67 -17.02
C GLU A 95 -0.78 1.75 -17.74
N GLY A 96 -1.00 0.43 -17.71
CA GLY A 96 -0.16 -0.55 -18.39
C GLY A 96 1.07 -1.00 -17.57
N LYS A 97 1.17 -0.62 -16.29
CA LYS A 97 2.31 -0.95 -15.45
C LYS A 97 2.19 -2.36 -14.86
N LEU A 98 3.21 -3.19 -15.05
CA LEU A 98 3.33 -4.52 -14.45
C LEU A 98 3.86 -4.42 -13.01
N PHE A 99 3.12 -3.73 -12.15
CA PHE A 99 3.57 -3.42 -10.79
C PHE A 99 3.80 -4.66 -9.91
N ARG A 100 3.06 -5.74 -10.13
CA ARG A 100 3.25 -6.99 -9.38
C ARG A 100 4.57 -7.66 -9.74
N LYS A 101 4.94 -7.62 -11.03
CA LYS A 101 6.25 -8.08 -11.50
C LYS A 101 7.37 -7.25 -10.85
N GLU A 102 7.24 -5.92 -10.83
CA GLU A 102 8.20 -5.04 -10.17
C GLU A 102 8.33 -5.35 -8.67
N ILE A 103 7.20 -5.56 -7.95
CA ILE A 103 7.22 -5.94 -6.54
C ILE A 103 8.00 -7.25 -6.35
N VAL A 104 7.70 -8.30 -7.13
CA VAL A 104 8.33 -9.61 -7.01
C VAL A 104 9.83 -9.55 -7.28
N GLU A 105 10.24 -8.92 -8.37
CA GLU A 105 11.66 -8.77 -8.75
C GLU A 105 12.45 -7.98 -7.70
N ARG A 106 11.88 -6.88 -7.21
CA ARG A 106 12.53 -6.05 -6.18
C ARG A 106 12.51 -6.71 -4.80
N ALA A 107 11.49 -7.48 -4.46
CA ALA A 107 11.46 -8.25 -3.23
C ALA A 107 12.54 -9.33 -3.21
N GLN A 108 12.80 -9.98 -4.35
CA GLN A 108 13.86 -10.97 -4.47
C GLN A 108 15.27 -10.36 -4.45
N SER A 109 15.47 -9.20 -5.07
CA SER A 109 16.78 -8.55 -5.16
C SER A 109 17.13 -7.64 -3.98
N GLN A 110 16.13 -6.96 -3.39
CA GLN A 110 16.33 -5.92 -2.37
C GLN A 110 15.72 -6.28 -1.00
N GLY A 111 14.82 -7.26 -0.97
CA GLY A 111 14.11 -7.67 0.25
C GLY A 111 12.92 -6.81 0.63
N SER A 112 12.99 -5.49 0.47
CA SER A 112 11.91 -4.56 0.77
C SER A 112 12.03 -3.26 -0.03
N GLY A 113 10.93 -2.53 -0.16
CA GLY A 113 10.93 -1.26 -0.88
C GLY A 113 9.51 -0.73 -1.10
N TRP A 114 9.39 0.23 -2.01
CA TRP A 114 8.14 0.87 -2.39
C TRP A 114 7.92 0.79 -3.91
N VAL A 115 6.68 0.56 -4.33
CA VAL A 115 6.26 0.56 -5.73
C VAL A 115 4.99 1.38 -5.87
N ASP A 116 4.98 2.26 -6.87
CA ASP A 116 3.84 3.12 -7.20
C ASP A 116 3.09 2.56 -8.41
N TYR A 117 1.76 2.57 -8.36
CA TYR A 117 0.87 2.08 -9.43
C TYR A 117 -0.55 2.64 -9.25
N VAL A 118 -1.43 2.38 -10.22
CA VAL A 118 -2.86 2.73 -10.11
C VAL A 118 -3.65 1.49 -9.68
N TYR A 119 -4.53 1.65 -8.71
CA TYR A 119 -5.36 0.55 -8.23
C TYR A 119 -6.74 1.02 -7.77
N LEU A 120 -7.72 0.11 -7.85
CA LEU A 120 -9.06 0.37 -7.34
C LEU A 120 -9.03 0.51 -5.82
N ASN A 121 -9.37 1.70 -5.33
CA ASN A 121 -9.53 1.93 -3.89
C ASN A 121 -10.86 1.31 -3.42
N PRO A 122 -10.85 0.33 -2.50
CA PRO A 122 -12.04 -0.36 -2.07
C PRO A 122 -13.02 0.51 -1.25
N GLU A 123 -12.54 1.62 -0.68
CA GLU A 123 -13.38 2.54 0.10
C GLU A 123 -14.10 3.57 -0.79
N THR A 124 -13.43 4.06 -1.83
CA THR A 124 -13.98 5.08 -2.75
C THR A 124 -14.58 4.48 -4.03
N ASN A 125 -14.21 3.24 -4.35
CA ASN A 125 -14.53 2.54 -5.61
C ASN A 125 -14.02 3.29 -6.86
N LYS A 126 -12.89 3.99 -6.74
CA LYS A 126 -12.22 4.73 -7.82
C LYS A 126 -10.84 4.18 -8.08
N GLN A 127 -10.36 4.33 -9.33
CA GLN A 127 -8.96 4.11 -9.66
C GLN A 127 -8.14 5.28 -9.11
N GLU A 128 -7.20 4.99 -8.24
CA GLU A 128 -6.38 5.98 -7.55
C GLU A 128 -4.92 5.56 -7.57
N HIS A 129 -4.02 6.53 -7.51
CA HIS A 129 -2.60 6.23 -7.32
C HIS A 129 -2.38 5.63 -5.93
N LYS A 130 -1.62 4.55 -5.91
CA LYS A 130 -1.28 3.80 -4.70
C LYS A 130 0.22 3.63 -4.63
N THR A 131 0.80 3.92 -3.49
CA THR A 131 2.19 3.57 -3.18
C THR A 131 2.21 2.43 -2.18
N THR A 132 2.86 1.33 -2.52
CA THR A 132 2.85 0.09 -1.71
C THR A 132 4.23 -0.22 -1.19
N TYR A 133 4.33 -0.36 0.14
CA TYR A 133 5.49 -0.98 0.78
C TYR A 133 5.40 -2.49 0.65
N PHE A 134 6.50 -3.12 0.27
CA PHE A 134 6.63 -4.57 0.25
C PHE A 134 7.82 -5.02 1.11
N GLN A 135 7.69 -6.21 1.66
CA GLN A 135 8.76 -6.88 2.41
C GLN A 135 8.70 -8.39 2.18
N LYS A 136 9.83 -8.95 1.74
CA LYS A 136 10.00 -10.41 1.62
C LYS A 136 10.20 -11.02 2.99
N VAL A 137 9.47 -12.11 3.26
CA VAL A 137 9.57 -12.91 4.48
C VAL A 137 9.56 -14.38 4.07
N GLY A 138 10.73 -15.01 4.07
CA GLY A 138 10.88 -16.38 3.56
C GLY A 138 10.50 -16.48 2.08
N ASP A 139 9.48 -17.25 1.79
CA ASP A 139 8.95 -17.52 0.44
C ASP A 139 7.71 -16.67 0.07
N ILE A 140 7.35 -15.70 0.90
CA ILE A 140 6.23 -14.78 0.65
C ILE A 140 6.66 -13.32 0.65
N ILE A 141 5.82 -12.48 0.04
CA ILE A 141 5.98 -11.03 -0.02
C ILE A 141 4.75 -10.41 0.62
N LEU A 142 4.94 -9.71 1.73
CA LEU A 142 3.90 -8.96 2.43
C LEU A 142 3.87 -7.53 1.90
N CYS A 143 2.68 -7.01 1.62
CA CYS A 143 2.45 -5.70 1.01
C CYS A 143 1.39 -4.92 1.78
N CYS A 144 1.57 -3.60 1.87
CA CYS A 144 0.53 -2.66 2.31
C CYS A 144 0.69 -1.35 1.55
N GLY A 145 -0.38 -0.84 0.96
CA GLY A 145 -0.36 0.38 0.15
C GLY A 145 -1.14 1.51 0.78
N VAL A 146 -0.72 2.74 0.43
CA VAL A 146 -1.38 4.00 0.74
C VAL A 146 -1.93 4.57 -0.56
N TYR A 147 -3.20 4.95 -0.58
CA TYR A 147 -3.80 5.68 -1.68
C TYR A 147 -3.47 7.17 -1.56
N GLN A 148 -3.23 7.81 -2.69
CA GLN A 148 -2.97 9.23 -2.75
C GLN A 148 -4.27 9.94 -3.14
N ASP A 149 -4.78 10.80 -2.25
CA ASP A 149 -5.87 11.71 -2.60
C ASP A 149 -5.39 12.74 -3.62
N TYR A 150 -5.83 12.61 -4.86
CA TYR A 150 -5.65 13.61 -5.91
C TYR A 150 -6.63 14.77 -5.81
N SER A 151 -7.23 15.00 -4.65
CA SER A 151 -8.24 16.06 -4.50
C SER A 151 -7.68 17.50 -4.46
N HIS A 152 -6.37 17.71 -4.68
CA HIS A 152 -5.75 19.04 -4.71
C HIS A 152 -4.72 19.20 -5.83
N GLY A 153 -5.18 19.10 -7.08
CA GLY A 153 -4.32 19.37 -8.23
C GLY A 153 -5.13 19.63 -9.48
N GLY A 154 -5.74 20.78 -9.57
CA GLY A 154 -6.40 21.17 -10.81
C GLY A 154 -7.26 22.40 -10.64
N ASP A 155 -6.68 23.57 -10.87
CA ASP A 155 -7.14 24.61 -11.80
C ASP A 155 -6.02 25.62 -11.97
#